data_6889ada6b60ba5b8836c34947d44062c
#
_entry.id   6889ada6b60ba5b8836c34947d44062c
#
_cell.length_a   1.000
_cell.length_b   1.000
_cell.length_c   1.000
_cell.angle_alpha   90.00
_cell.angle_beta   90.00
_cell.angle_gamma   90.00
#
_symmetry.space_group_name_H-M   'P 1'
#
loop_
_entity.id
_entity.type
_entity.pdbx_description
1 polymer ?
#
loop_
_entity_poly.entity_id
_entity_poly.type
_entity_poly.pdbx_seq_one_letter_code
_entity_poly.pdbx_strand_id
1 'polypeptide(L)'
;KFEQETPGENLKVTFSGYKIREDQNTDNLYVLLDETAETTASIGMVTPKIEEVPTTALLGYGKTLSDCTITGGKAIWKGEIIEGTFSWKTPEAKPAGEDNGTEKANYTVVFTPSETNIYLPVEFDLPVRTQIGVRVSCKADSRDYEKGNVTTTGTYELTRAGDGMKLENL
;
A
#
# COMPACT_ATOMS: atom_id res chain seq x y z
N LYS A 1 2.56 5.55 37.12
CA LYS A 1 1.72 5.94 35.97
C LYS A 1 2.53 6.85 35.06
N PHE A 2 2.43 6.67 33.73
CA PHE A 2 2.97 7.64 32.77
C PHE A 2 2.24 8.98 32.88
N GLU A 3 2.92 10.08 32.60
CA GLU A 3 2.34 11.42 32.56
C GLU A 3 1.43 11.64 31.36
N GLN A 4 1.63 10.86 30.25
CA GLN A 4 0.82 10.86 29.04
C GLN A 4 0.56 9.44 28.54
N GLU A 5 -0.40 9.28 27.64
CA GLU A 5 -0.82 7.99 27.05
C GLU A 5 -0.37 7.84 25.59
N THR A 6 0.16 8.91 24.98
CA THR A 6 0.65 8.93 23.60
C THR A 6 2.12 8.56 23.51
N PRO A 7 2.59 8.06 22.35
CA PRO A 7 4.00 7.78 22.11
C PRO A 7 4.92 8.97 22.43
N GLY A 8 6.09 8.66 22.99
CA GLY A 8 7.11 9.64 23.35
C GLY A 8 8.27 8.99 24.06
N GLU A 9 9.40 9.66 24.07
CA GLU A 9 10.61 9.21 24.74
C GLU A 9 10.83 9.95 26.07
N ASN A 10 11.51 9.32 27.00
CA ASN A 10 11.86 9.88 28.31
C ASN A 10 10.66 10.44 29.09
N LEU A 11 9.49 9.83 28.92
CA LEU A 11 8.27 10.22 29.62
C LEU A 11 8.40 9.93 31.11
N LYS A 12 7.96 10.88 31.92
CA LYS A 12 7.95 10.72 33.37
C LYS A 12 6.96 9.63 33.78
N VAL A 13 7.42 8.73 34.62
CA VAL A 13 6.63 7.66 35.23
C VAL A 13 6.67 7.80 36.74
N THR A 14 5.51 8.02 37.32
CA THR A 14 5.37 8.11 38.77
C THR A 14 4.79 6.82 39.32
N PHE A 15 5.49 6.24 40.28
CA PHE A 15 5.03 5.11 41.10
C PHE A 15 4.54 5.63 42.43
N SER A 16 3.41 5.13 42.90
CA SER A 16 2.82 5.49 44.21
C SER A 16 2.09 4.29 44.82
N GLY A 17 1.63 4.44 46.03
CA GLY A 17 0.85 3.42 46.72
C GLY A 17 1.69 2.29 47.30
N TYR A 18 2.98 2.53 47.55
CA TYR A 18 3.83 1.58 48.28
C TYR A 18 3.32 1.38 49.68
N LYS A 19 3.48 0.16 50.18
CA LYS A 19 3.22 -0.19 51.56
C LYS A 19 4.33 -1.15 52.02
N ILE A 20 4.81 -0.97 53.24
CA ILE A 20 5.62 -1.98 53.89
C ILE A 20 4.68 -3.12 54.26
N ARG A 21 5.09 -4.34 53.95
CA ARG A 21 4.28 -5.53 54.28
C ARG A 21 4.20 -5.69 55.78
N GLU A 22 3.01 -5.84 56.32
CA GLU A 22 2.76 -5.96 57.75
C GLU A 22 3.47 -7.18 58.36
N ASP A 23 3.55 -8.30 57.64
CA ASP A 23 4.24 -9.52 58.04
C ASP A 23 5.76 -9.38 58.10
N GLN A 24 6.33 -8.34 57.50
CA GLN A 24 7.75 -8.02 57.54
C GLN A 24 8.09 -6.82 58.46
N ASN A 25 7.08 -6.17 59.01
CA ASN A 25 7.22 -5.00 59.90
C ASN A 25 6.42 -5.15 61.19
N THR A 26 6.45 -6.32 61.77
CA THR A 26 5.68 -6.68 62.99
C THR A 26 5.96 -5.80 64.21
N ASP A 27 7.18 -5.28 64.31
CA ASP A 27 7.60 -4.41 65.42
C ASP A 27 7.61 -2.92 65.08
N ASN A 28 7.03 -2.55 63.89
CA ASN A 28 7.04 -1.19 63.35
C ASN A 28 8.47 -0.58 63.27
N LEU A 29 9.45 -1.41 62.96
CA LEU A 29 10.86 -1.00 62.87
C LEU A 29 11.18 -0.22 61.63
N TYR A 30 10.34 -0.34 60.56
CA TYR A 30 10.55 0.29 59.31
C TYR A 30 9.47 1.32 59.02
N VAL A 31 9.87 2.46 58.49
CA VAL A 31 8.97 3.55 58.06
C VAL A 31 9.28 3.85 56.61
N LEU A 32 8.23 3.98 55.80
CA LEU A 32 8.34 4.41 54.40
C LEU A 32 8.64 5.91 54.42
N LEU A 33 9.81 6.31 53.87
CA LEU A 33 10.23 7.72 53.83
C LEU A 33 9.67 8.42 52.58
N ASP A 34 9.55 7.69 51.49
CA ASP A 34 9.07 8.22 50.22
C ASP A 34 7.75 7.52 49.83
N GLU A 35 6.70 8.30 49.66
CA GLU A 35 5.37 7.78 49.21
C GLU A 35 5.30 7.62 47.70
N THR A 36 6.20 8.25 46.94
CA THR A 36 6.29 8.20 45.49
C THR A 36 7.72 8.03 45.03
N ALA A 37 7.90 7.35 43.92
CA ALA A 37 9.18 7.28 43.20
C ALA A 37 8.94 7.65 41.72
N GLU A 38 9.93 8.27 41.12
CA GLU A 38 9.86 8.74 39.73
C GLU A 38 11.00 8.13 38.92
N THR A 39 10.68 7.85 37.66
CA THR A 39 11.64 7.42 36.63
C THR A 39 11.19 7.88 35.29
N THR A 40 11.91 7.55 34.23
CA THR A 40 11.49 7.79 32.86
C THR A 40 11.39 6.48 32.08
N ALA A 41 10.47 6.43 31.12
CA ALA A 41 10.32 5.35 30.16
C ALA A 41 9.77 5.90 28.84
N SER A 42 9.74 5.08 27.79
CA SER A 42 9.22 5.49 26.48
C SER A 42 7.98 4.69 26.12
N ILE A 43 7.04 5.33 25.42
CA ILE A 43 5.92 4.69 24.75
C ILE A 43 6.23 4.72 23.26
N GLY A 44 6.37 3.55 22.62
CA GLY A 44 6.66 3.44 21.19
C GLY A 44 5.42 3.62 20.33
N MET A 45 5.61 4.12 19.10
CA MET A 45 4.60 4.07 18.06
C MET A 45 4.32 2.62 17.63
N VAL A 46 3.14 2.38 17.12
CA VAL A 46 2.69 1.04 16.71
C VAL A 46 2.39 0.97 15.22
N THR A 47 2.57 -0.22 14.64
CA THR A 47 2.30 -0.47 13.22
C THR A 47 0.93 -1.15 13.08
N PRO A 48 -0.04 -0.53 12.39
CA PRO A 48 -1.32 -1.15 12.11
C PRO A 48 -1.16 -2.37 11.20
N LYS A 49 -2.13 -3.27 11.24
CA LYS A 49 -2.24 -4.40 10.32
C LYS A 49 -3.24 -4.08 9.22
N ILE A 50 -2.90 -4.35 7.97
CA ILE A 50 -3.88 -4.32 6.88
C ILE A 50 -4.74 -5.59 7.00
N GLU A 51 -6.01 -5.41 7.36
CA GLU A 51 -6.98 -6.49 7.51
C GLU A 51 -7.66 -6.79 6.17
N GLU A 52 -8.07 -5.73 5.46
CA GLU A 52 -8.64 -5.84 4.13
C GLU A 52 -7.73 -5.13 3.13
N VAL A 53 -7.27 -5.85 2.14
CA VAL A 53 -6.44 -5.30 1.07
C VAL A 53 -7.33 -4.53 0.11
N PRO A 54 -7.00 -3.27 -0.22
CA PRO A 54 -7.77 -2.51 -1.21
C PRO A 54 -7.69 -3.13 -2.61
N THR A 55 -8.57 -2.69 -3.49
CA THR A 55 -8.62 -3.12 -4.89
C THR A 55 -8.32 -1.97 -5.83
N THR A 56 -7.90 -2.30 -7.05
CA THR A 56 -7.59 -1.33 -8.10
C THR A 56 -8.50 -1.51 -9.31
N ALA A 57 -8.80 -0.41 -10.00
CA ALA A 57 -9.44 -0.46 -11.31
C ALA A 57 -8.45 -0.88 -12.40
N LEU A 58 -8.97 -1.30 -13.56
CA LEU A 58 -8.16 -1.54 -14.75
C LEU A 58 -7.53 -0.21 -15.21
N LEU A 59 -6.19 -0.17 -15.28
CA LEU A 59 -5.46 1.01 -15.73
C LEU A 59 -5.37 1.05 -17.25
N GLY A 60 -5.66 2.19 -17.85
CA GLY A 60 -5.56 2.40 -19.29
C GLY A 60 -4.12 2.30 -19.80
N TYR A 61 -3.96 1.85 -21.05
CA TYR A 61 -2.64 1.80 -21.70
C TYR A 61 -1.93 3.16 -21.67
N GLY A 62 -0.66 3.18 -21.26
CA GLY A 62 0.17 4.39 -21.22
C GLY A 62 -0.13 5.35 -20.08
N LYS A 63 -1.07 5.02 -19.19
CA LYS A 63 -1.41 5.79 -17.99
C LYS A 63 -0.41 5.52 -16.85
N THR A 64 -0.36 6.42 -15.87
CA THR A 64 0.46 6.30 -14.66
C THR A 64 -0.37 5.74 -13.50
N LEU A 65 0.31 5.30 -12.43
CA LEU A 65 -0.39 4.82 -11.23
C LEU A 65 -1.26 5.91 -10.58
N SER A 66 -0.94 7.19 -10.76
CA SER A 66 -1.80 8.30 -10.30
C SER A 66 -3.20 8.29 -10.95
N ASP A 67 -3.34 7.71 -12.14
CA ASP A 67 -4.63 7.50 -12.81
C ASP A 67 -5.39 6.24 -12.32
N CYS A 68 -4.73 5.39 -11.52
CA CYS A 68 -5.30 4.15 -11.01
C CYS A 68 -5.88 4.36 -9.61
N THR A 69 -7.20 4.37 -9.52
CA THR A 69 -7.90 4.54 -8.25
C THR A 69 -7.74 3.31 -7.37
N ILE A 70 -7.35 3.53 -6.12
CA ILE A 70 -7.35 2.55 -5.04
C ILE A 70 -8.70 2.65 -4.32
N THR A 71 -9.40 1.54 -4.12
CA THR A 71 -10.74 1.52 -3.54
C THR A 71 -10.84 0.49 -2.43
N GLY A 72 -11.51 0.86 -1.32
CA GLY A 72 -11.66 0.01 -0.15
C GLY A 72 -10.36 -0.10 0.64
N GLY A 73 -10.20 -1.21 1.33
CA GLY A 73 -9.10 -1.45 2.26
C GLY A 73 -9.45 -1.06 3.70
N LYS A 74 -8.82 -1.77 4.64
CA LYS A 74 -9.06 -1.55 6.08
C LYS A 74 -7.80 -1.88 6.86
N ALA A 75 -7.41 -0.96 7.72
CA ALA A 75 -6.32 -1.16 8.67
C ALA A 75 -6.87 -1.27 10.09
N ILE A 76 -6.25 -2.11 10.92
CA ILE A 76 -6.65 -2.33 12.30
C ILE A 76 -5.46 -2.37 13.26
N TRP A 77 -5.72 -2.02 14.52
CA TRP A 77 -4.84 -2.28 15.63
C TRP A 77 -5.65 -2.80 16.82
N LYS A 78 -5.31 -3.99 17.34
CA LYS A 78 -6.02 -4.65 18.46
C LYS A 78 -7.55 -4.75 18.28
N GLY A 79 -8.01 -4.87 17.02
CA GLY A 79 -9.44 -4.96 16.70
C GLY A 79 -10.13 -3.62 16.42
N GLU A 80 -9.47 -2.49 16.69
CA GLU A 80 -9.97 -1.14 16.37
C GLU A 80 -9.58 -0.76 14.95
N ILE A 81 -10.50 -0.10 14.22
CA ILE A 81 -10.24 0.43 12.88
C ILE A 81 -9.36 1.67 13.00
N ILE A 82 -8.30 1.70 12.19
CA ILE A 82 -7.40 2.84 12.09
C ILE A 82 -7.74 3.62 10.82
N GLU A 83 -8.21 4.83 11.01
CA GLU A 83 -8.49 5.75 9.91
C GLU A 83 -7.20 6.20 9.21
N GLY A 84 -7.25 6.33 7.89
CA GLY A 84 -6.10 6.74 7.10
C GLY A 84 -6.37 6.71 5.60
N THR A 85 -5.31 6.88 4.81
CA THR A 85 -5.39 6.91 3.35
C THR A 85 -4.43 5.92 2.72
N PHE A 86 -4.87 5.31 1.61
CA PHE A 86 -4.03 4.48 0.75
C PHE A 86 -3.55 5.31 -0.43
N SER A 87 -2.25 5.28 -0.70
CA SER A 87 -1.66 5.99 -1.83
C SER A 87 -0.56 5.16 -2.49
N TRP A 88 -0.29 5.39 -3.77
CA TRP A 88 0.84 4.78 -4.46
C TRP A 88 2.15 5.36 -3.94
N LYS A 89 3.13 4.52 -3.67
CA LYS A 89 4.49 4.96 -3.28
C LYS A 89 5.18 5.68 -4.43
N THR A 90 4.92 5.25 -5.66
CA THR A 90 5.48 5.82 -6.90
C THR A 90 4.36 6.16 -7.89
N PRO A 91 3.58 7.23 -7.66
CA PRO A 91 2.39 7.54 -8.47
C PRO A 91 2.71 7.81 -9.96
N GLU A 92 3.93 8.28 -10.27
CA GLU A 92 4.40 8.56 -11.63
C GLU A 92 4.83 7.31 -12.40
N ALA A 93 4.92 6.15 -11.75
CA ALA A 93 5.25 4.90 -12.42
C ALA A 93 4.19 4.60 -13.50
N LYS A 94 4.67 4.20 -14.66
CA LYS A 94 3.85 3.71 -15.76
C LYS A 94 3.90 2.20 -15.76
N PRO A 95 2.88 1.50 -15.26
CA PRO A 95 2.75 0.08 -15.45
C PRO A 95 2.61 -0.13 -16.95
N ALA A 96 3.67 -0.54 -17.58
CA ALA A 96 3.67 -0.70 -19.01
C ALA A 96 2.78 -1.87 -19.37
N GLY A 97 1.73 -1.62 -20.11
CA GLY A 97 1.15 -2.64 -20.98
C GLY A 97 2.19 -3.15 -21.98
N GLU A 98 3.38 -2.59 -21.92
CA GLU A 98 4.59 -2.94 -22.66
C GLU A 98 5.32 -4.11 -22.05
N ASP A 99 5.23 -4.33 -20.75
CA ASP A 99 5.93 -5.41 -20.09
C ASP A 99 5.15 -6.71 -20.19
N ASN A 100 5.44 -7.44 -21.26
CA ASN A 100 5.46 -8.89 -21.29
C ASN A 100 4.15 -9.64 -21.12
N GLY A 101 3.00 -9.06 -21.38
CA GLY A 101 1.74 -9.81 -21.36
C GLY A 101 1.39 -10.42 -20.00
N THR A 102 2.05 -10.03 -18.94
CA THR A 102 1.53 -10.27 -17.62
C THR A 102 0.45 -9.23 -17.36
N GLU A 103 -0.78 -9.68 -17.31
CA GLU A 103 -1.94 -8.83 -17.04
C GLU A 103 -1.87 -8.13 -15.67
N LYS A 104 -0.88 -8.47 -14.86
CA LYS A 104 -0.72 -7.98 -13.48
C LYS A 104 0.75 -7.76 -13.15
N ALA A 105 1.06 -6.58 -12.66
CA ALA A 105 2.32 -6.29 -11.99
C ALA A 105 2.02 -5.73 -10.59
N ASN A 106 2.89 -6.01 -9.62
CA ASN A 106 2.73 -5.53 -8.26
C ASN A 106 3.42 -4.18 -8.09
N TYR A 107 2.73 -3.27 -7.41
CA TYR A 107 3.24 -1.94 -7.07
C TYR A 107 2.97 -1.64 -5.60
N THR A 108 3.93 -0.96 -4.98
CA THR A 108 3.85 -0.66 -3.56
C THR A 108 2.83 0.44 -3.27
N VAL A 109 1.94 0.15 -2.34
CA VAL A 109 0.97 1.07 -1.74
C VAL A 109 1.42 1.39 -0.33
N VAL A 110 1.21 2.62 0.07
CA VAL A 110 1.44 3.11 1.44
C VAL A 110 0.09 3.42 2.07
N PHE A 111 -0.19 2.78 3.20
CA PHE A 111 -1.24 3.21 4.11
C PHE A 111 -0.66 4.25 5.06
N THR A 112 -1.20 5.44 5.06
CA THR A 112 -0.83 6.53 5.98
C THR A 112 -1.95 6.74 6.98
N PRO A 113 -1.75 6.38 8.26
CA PRO A 113 -2.73 6.64 9.31
C PRO A 113 -2.99 8.13 9.50
N SER A 114 -4.21 8.51 9.90
CA SER A 114 -4.55 9.90 10.24
C SER A 114 -3.81 10.38 11.49
N GLU A 115 -3.61 9.50 12.46
CA GLU A 115 -2.87 9.78 13.69
C GLU A 115 -1.40 9.35 13.57
N THR A 116 -0.62 10.14 12.82
CA THR A 116 0.79 9.86 12.52
C THR A 116 1.72 9.95 13.74
N ASN A 117 1.26 10.48 14.85
CA ASN A 117 1.97 10.53 16.12
C ASN A 117 1.80 9.26 16.96
N ILE A 118 0.87 8.38 16.60
CA ILE A 118 0.59 7.12 17.30
C ILE A 118 0.94 5.92 16.42
N TYR A 119 0.59 5.99 15.13
CA TYR A 119 0.70 4.88 14.19
C TYR A 119 1.76 5.15 13.12
N LEU A 120 2.55 4.12 12.83
CA LEU A 120 3.50 4.11 11.71
C LEU A 120 2.77 3.80 10.40
N PRO A 121 3.24 4.35 9.26
CA PRO A 121 2.73 3.97 7.96
C PRO A 121 3.06 2.50 7.64
N VAL A 122 2.24 1.88 6.78
CA VAL A 122 2.40 0.49 6.34
C VAL A 122 2.54 0.44 4.83
N GLU A 123 3.59 -0.23 4.37
CA GLU A 123 3.81 -0.50 2.94
C GLU A 123 3.48 -1.96 2.60
N PHE A 124 2.82 -2.16 1.47
CA PHE A 124 2.52 -3.49 0.94
C PHE A 124 2.32 -3.41 -0.57
N ASP A 125 2.43 -4.56 -1.23
CA ASP A 125 2.29 -4.64 -2.68
C ASP A 125 0.85 -4.96 -3.09
N LEU A 126 0.37 -4.26 -4.13
CA LEU A 126 -0.96 -4.41 -4.69
C LEU A 126 -0.87 -4.70 -6.19
N PRO A 127 -1.56 -5.74 -6.69
CA PRO A 127 -1.57 -6.06 -8.11
C PRO A 127 -2.36 -5.01 -8.90
N VAL A 128 -1.78 -4.49 -9.96
CA VAL A 128 -2.41 -3.57 -10.91
C VAL A 128 -2.58 -4.29 -12.25
N ARG A 129 -3.78 -4.25 -12.80
CA ARG A 129 -4.09 -4.71 -14.15
C ARG A 129 -4.03 -3.54 -15.12
N THR A 130 -3.39 -3.74 -16.28
CA THR A 130 -3.26 -2.72 -17.30
C THR A 130 -3.84 -3.19 -18.64
N GLN A 131 -4.34 -2.25 -19.43
CA GLN A 131 -4.69 -2.52 -20.82
C GLN A 131 -3.41 -2.74 -21.64
N ILE A 132 -3.49 -3.69 -22.56
CA ILE A 132 -2.40 -3.99 -23.49
C ILE A 132 -2.66 -3.24 -24.80
N GLY A 133 -1.66 -2.49 -25.28
CA GLY A 133 -1.72 -1.86 -26.60
C GLY A 133 -1.52 -2.87 -27.71
N VAL A 134 -2.28 -2.73 -28.80
CA VAL A 134 -2.17 -3.58 -29.99
C VAL A 134 -1.85 -2.71 -31.20
N ARG A 135 -0.87 -3.14 -31.99
CA ARG A 135 -0.53 -2.54 -33.29
C ARG A 135 -1.04 -3.42 -34.40
N VAL A 136 -1.53 -2.78 -35.45
CA VAL A 136 -1.95 -3.45 -36.68
C VAL A 136 -0.98 -3.09 -37.80
N SER A 137 -0.39 -4.08 -38.41
CA SER A 137 0.35 -3.93 -39.67
C SER A 137 -0.39 -4.62 -40.81
N CYS A 138 -0.41 -4.00 -41.97
CA CYS A 138 -1.09 -4.52 -43.13
C CYS A 138 -0.15 -4.58 -44.34
N LYS A 139 -0.32 -5.61 -45.16
CA LYS A 139 0.35 -5.76 -46.47
C LYS A 139 -0.73 -6.01 -47.52
N ALA A 140 -0.85 -5.07 -48.43
CA ALA A 140 -1.76 -5.24 -49.58
C ALA A 140 -1.03 -5.91 -50.74
N ASP A 141 -1.75 -6.72 -51.50
CA ASP A 141 -1.24 -7.32 -52.70
C ASP A 141 -1.35 -6.34 -53.88
N SER A 142 -0.28 -6.27 -54.68
CA SER A 142 -0.32 -5.54 -55.96
C SER A 142 -1.21 -6.28 -56.95
N ARG A 143 -1.94 -5.53 -57.79
CA ARG A 143 -2.75 -6.10 -58.84
C ARG A 143 -2.69 -5.27 -60.11
N ASP A 144 -3.07 -5.85 -61.20
CA ASP A 144 -3.22 -5.16 -62.49
C ASP A 144 -4.43 -4.20 -62.48
N TYR A 145 -4.35 -3.19 -63.33
CA TYR A 145 -5.42 -2.21 -63.45
C TYR A 145 -6.69 -2.86 -64.00
N GLU A 146 -7.80 -2.62 -63.34
CA GLU A 146 -9.12 -2.99 -63.77
C GLU A 146 -10.09 -1.81 -63.57
N LYS A 147 -10.71 -1.38 -64.65
CA LYS A 147 -11.60 -0.21 -64.64
C LYS A 147 -12.78 -0.41 -63.71
N GLY A 148 -12.95 0.54 -62.77
CA GLY A 148 -14.06 0.53 -61.79
C GLY A 148 -13.84 -0.33 -60.56
N ASN A 149 -12.75 -1.10 -60.48
CA ASN A 149 -12.42 -1.88 -59.31
C ASN A 149 -11.32 -1.20 -58.49
N VAL A 150 -11.64 -0.86 -57.24
CA VAL A 150 -10.74 -0.20 -56.28
C VAL A 150 -10.35 -1.11 -55.08
N THR A 151 -10.75 -2.39 -55.11
CA THR A 151 -10.45 -3.35 -54.05
C THR A 151 -9.17 -4.14 -54.32
N THR A 152 -8.46 -4.53 -53.28
CA THR A 152 -7.33 -5.43 -53.34
C THR A 152 -7.43 -6.45 -52.23
N THR A 153 -6.67 -7.53 -52.33
CA THR A 153 -6.45 -8.49 -51.26
C THR A 153 -5.23 -8.09 -50.46
N GLY A 154 -5.07 -8.67 -49.29
CA GLY A 154 -3.92 -8.44 -48.43
C GLY A 154 -4.00 -9.22 -47.15
N THR A 155 -2.98 -9.10 -46.38
CA THR A 155 -2.88 -9.71 -45.06
C THR A 155 -2.70 -8.65 -44.01
N TYR A 156 -3.16 -8.92 -42.80
CA TYR A 156 -2.86 -8.09 -41.64
C TYR A 156 -2.26 -8.95 -40.52
N GLU A 157 -1.53 -8.30 -39.64
CA GLU A 157 -0.92 -8.90 -38.47
C GLU A 157 -1.20 -7.99 -37.28
N LEU A 158 -1.60 -8.61 -36.16
CA LEU A 158 -1.77 -7.93 -34.89
C LEU A 158 -0.56 -8.27 -34.02
N THR A 159 0.05 -7.24 -33.47
CA THR A 159 1.19 -7.40 -32.56
C THR A 159 0.96 -6.63 -31.28
N ARG A 160 1.45 -7.17 -30.17
CA ARG A 160 1.46 -6.46 -28.89
C ARG A 160 2.45 -5.29 -28.94
N ALA A 161 2.05 -4.12 -28.44
CA ALA A 161 2.82 -2.88 -28.61
C ALA A 161 4.18 -2.87 -27.91
N GLY A 162 4.41 -3.65 -26.88
CA GLY A 162 5.65 -3.65 -26.13
C GLY A 162 6.75 -4.51 -26.76
N ASP A 163 6.52 -5.79 -26.88
CA ASP A 163 7.49 -6.79 -27.31
C ASP A 163 7.32 -7.27 -28.74
N GLY A 164 6.29 -6.80 -29.45
CA GLY A 164 6.00 -7.19 -30.82
C GLY A 164 5.46 -8.62 -30.98
N MET A 165 5.05 -9.27 -29.87
CA MET A 165 4.49 -10.63 -29.96
C MET A 165 3.23 -10.64 -30.82
N LYS A 166 3.17 -11.60 -31.75
CA LYS A 166 1.97 -11.80 -32.58
C LYS A 166 0.79 -12.24 -31.73
N LEU A 167 -0.37 -11.64 -32.01
CA LEU A 167 -1.61 -11.97 -31.36
C LEU A 167 -2.49 -12.73 -32.35
N GLU A 168 -2.81 -13.97 -32.02
CA GLU A 168 -3.70 -14.81 -32.81
C GLU A 168 -5.03 -14.93 -32.06
N ASN A 169 -6.15 -14.77 -32.78
CA ASN A 169 -7.52 -14.96 -32.26
C ASN A 169 -7.93 -13.99 -31.12
N LEU A 170 -7.73 -12.69 -31.34
CA LEU A 170 -8.35 -11.67 -30.50
C LEU A 170 -9.82 -11.47 -30.85
#